data_b7c8eb3d28336cf4499acceddd5e00ca
#
_entry.id   b7c8eb3d28336cf4499acceddd5e00ca
#
_cell.length_a   1.000
_cell.length_b   1.000
_cell.length_c   1.000
_cell.angle_alpha   90.00
_cell.angle_beta   90.00
_cell.angle_gamma   90.00
#
_symmetry.space_group_name_H-M   'P 1'
#
loop_
_entity.id
_entity.type
_entity.pdbx_description
1 polymer ?
#
loop_
_entity_poly.entity_id
_entity_poly.type
_entity_poly.pdbx_seq_one_letter_code
_entity_poly.pdbx_strand_id
1 'polypeptide(L)'
;MANNIGPDLLSPQLWSARVQRLLKNTLVAGAICNTEERATLTYGYRTHRPYTGDVYAVTYSKGVAPTFQDMEATDEYLDVDQAKIIPMYLDDIDKIQNKYQTLDIYSQRMAYQMRNQIDQKVLSEVSNALLGNTTAISLDTTNAFATFSNAKADLFNNGVEDTRPWYAVVDGDTISTIEQVLGFNGFKVSDDALVNGYGMGVYVGDWQGLRMFKSQNLKTTWDIVWSADPAAGSTFVLNGVTFTFVAALTGVAGQVHLNGAIDTTMASLVAAINGAAGAGSTYVALSNANRAKLGSQSVVASYVAGTNTLTITAAGKQTLTGTQATGVLGTQTMQAIIGQMGAIDLVMQQDVETEILRVTDGR
;
A
#
# COMPACT_ATOMS: atom_id res chain seq x y z
N MET A 1 53.78 -31.60 -5.13
CA MET A 1 52.46 -31.05 -5.48
C MET A 1 52.68 -29.57 -5.83
N ALA A 2 52.59 -29.21 -7.07
CA ALA A 2 52.75 -27.83 -7.50
C ALA A 2 51.45 -27.06 -7.12
N ASN A 3 51.61 -26.13 -6.20
CA ASN A 3 50.55 -25.21 -5.80
C ASN A 3 50.38 -24.21 -6.97
N ASN A 4 49.44 -24.52 -7.88
CA ASN A 4 49.11 -23.65 -9.00
C ASN A 4 48.24 -22.48 -8.47
N ILE A 5 48.89 -21.43 -8.00
CA ILE A 5 48.23 -20.17 -7.64
C ILE A 5 47.81 -19.52 -8.96
N GLY A 6 46.55 -19.70 -9.36
CA GLY A 6 46.02 -19.11 -10.58
C GLY A 6 46.13 -17.59 -10.54
N PRO A 7 46.19 -16.92 -11.71
CA PRO A 7 46.32 -15.48 -11.83
C PRO A 7 45.16 -14.67 -11.19
N ASP A 8 44.04 -15.32 -10.91
CA ASP A 8 42.88 -14.70 -10.26
C ASP A 8 43.13 -14.27 -8.80
N LEU A 9 44.11 -14.91 -8.10
CA LEU A 9 44.45 -14.57 -6.72
C LEU A 9 45.18 -13.23 -6.60
N LEU A 10 45.82 -12.78 -7.68
CA LEU A 10 46.57 -11.53 -7.73
C LEU A 10 45.77 -10.38 -8.36
N SER A 11 44.57 -10.64 -8.82
CA SER A 11 43.69 -9.61 -9.38
C SER A 11 43.04 -8.78 -8.29
N PRO A 12 43.39 -7.51 -8.09
CA PRO A 12 42.78 -6.70 -7.04
C PRO A 12 41.31 -6.47 -7.33
N GLN A 13 40.43 -6.94 -6.43
CA GLN A 13 38.99 -6.63 -6.49
C GLN A 13 38.79 -5.20 -6.05
N LEU A 14 38.38 -4.34 -6.99
CA LEU A 14 38.06 -2.96 -6.71
C LEU A 14 36.61 -2.84 -6.27
N TRP A 15 36.38 -2.52 -5.01
CA TRP A 15 35.06 -2.25 -4.46
C TRP A 15 34.66 -0.79 -4.73
N SER A 16 33.47 -0.60 -5.27
CA SER A 16 32.92 0.75 -5.46
C SER A 16 32.85 1.50 -4.14
N ALA A 17 33.27 2.76 -4.13
CA ALA A 17 33.12 3.64 -2.97
C ALA A 17 31.68 4.08 -2.72
N ARG A 18 30.75 3.79 -3.66
CA ARG A 18 29.34 4.18 -3.57
C ARG A 18 28.46 2.96 -3.32
N VAL A 19 27.64 3.05 -2.30
CA VAL A 19 26.56 2.08 -2.07
C VAL A 19 25.42 2.35 -3.05
N GLN A 20 24.94 1.32 -3.73
CA GLN A 20 23.83 1.43 -4.66
C GLN A 20 22.57 1.90 -3.92
N ARG A 21 21.95 2.96 -4.43
CA ARG A 21 20.68 3.45 -3.88
C ARG A 21 19.54 2.59 -4.43
N LEU A 22 18.63 2.19 -3.53
CA LEU A 22 17.40 1.54 -3.94
C LEU A 22 16.44 2.56 -4.56
N LEU A 23 15.67 2.13 -5.54
CA LEU A 23 14.52 2.87 -6.03
C LEU A 23 13.49 3.01 -4.90
N LYS A 24 12.86 4.17 -4.84
CA LYS A 24 11.88 4.51 -3.80
C LYS A 24 10.54 4.86 -4.46
N ASN A 25 9.45 4.42 -3.84
CA ASN A 25 8.10 4.79 -4.27
C ASN A 25 7.85 6.28 -4.01
N THR A 26 6.93 6.84 -4.77
CA THR A 26 6.48 8.22 -4.59
C THR A 26 5.41 8.27 -3.51
N LEU A 27 5.58 9.11 -2.50
CA LEU A 27 4.67 9.25 -1.37
C LEU A 27 3.68 10.39 -1.60
N VAL A 28 2.40 10.14 -1.43
CA VAL A 28 1.29 11.05 -1.78
C VAL A 28 0.52 11.54 -0.55
N ALA A 29 0.46 10.74 0.52
CA ALA A 29 -0.38 11.01 1.69
C ALA A 29 -0.22 12.42 2.25
N GLY A 30 1.02 12.93 2.35
CA GLY A 30 1.28 14.28 2.86
C GLY A 30 0.73 15.42 2.01
N ALA A 31 0.39 15.15 0.71
CA ALA A 31 -0.15 16.15 -0.19
C ALA A 31 -1.69 16.20 -0.19
N ILE A 32 -2.35 15.08 0.14
CA ILE A 32 -3.81 14.96 0.03
C ILE A 32 -4.53 15.01 1.38
N CYS A 33 -3.85 14.67 2.49
CA CYS A 33 -4.44 14.60 3.81
C CYS A 33 -4.55 15.97 4.48
N ASN A 34 -5.56 16.09 5.35
CA ASN A 34 -5.64 17.16 6.35
C ASN A 34 -4.79 16.76 7.57
N THR A 35 -3.97 17.67 8.04
CA THR A 35 -3.09 17.48 9.21
C THR A 35 -3.36 18.47 10.34
N GLU A 36 -4.47 19.18 10.30
CA GLU A 36 -4.81 20.24 11.27
C GLU A 36 -4.97 19.67 12.69
N GLU A 37 -5.53 18.48 12.83
CA GLU A 37 -5.77 17.82 14.12
C GLU A 37 -4.47 17.33 14.83
N ARG A 38 -3.33 17.37 14.14
CA ARG A 38 -2.04 16.99 14.72
C ARG A 38 -1.68 17.79 15.94
N ALA A 39 -2.04 19.08 15.97
CA ALA A 39 -1.76 19.96 17.11
C ALA A 39 -2.62 19.64 18.33
N THR A 40 -3.82 19.11 18.13
CA THR A 40 -4.79 18.82 19.18
C THR A 40 -4.44 17.54 19.94
N LEU A 41 -3.92 16.51 19.24
CA LEU A 41 -3.62 15.20 19.82
C LEU A 41 -2.18 15.09 20.36
N THR A 42 -1.77 16.00 21.22
CA THR A 42 -0.44 15.95 21.87
C THR A 42 -0.38 14.89 22.97
N TYR A 43 -1.49 14.67 23.67
CA TYR A 43 -1.63 13.68 24.75
C TYR A 43 -2.92 12.88 24.57
N GLY A 44 -2.88 11.60 24.94
CA GLY A 44 -4.03 10.70 24.81
C GLY A 44 -4.01 9.91 23.51
N TYR A 45 -4.96 9.02 23.32
CA TYR A 45 -5.07 8.14 22.15
C TYR A 45 -6.28 8.47 21.26
N ARG A 46 -7.13 9.44 21.69
CA ARG A 46 -8.39 9.77 21.02
C ARG A 46 -8.64 11.26 21.02
N THR A 47 -9.06 11.79 19.88
CA THR A 47 -9.61 13.15 19.76
C THR A 47 -11.10 13.05 19.44
N HIS A 48 -11.93 13.78 20.19
CA HIS A 48 -13.36 13.89 19.97
C HIS A 48 -13.67 15.13 19.14
N ARG A 49 -14.50 14.97 18.13
CA ARG A 49 -15.02 16.08 17.31
C ARG A 49 -16.54 16.07 17.37
N PRO A 50 -17.16 17.05 18.05
CA PRO A 50 -18.61 17.13 18.05
C PRO A 50 -19.11 17.50 16.65
N TYR A 51 -19.99 16.69 16.11
CA TYR A 51 -20.72 16.96 14.87
C TYR A 51 -22.15 17.37 15.21
N THR A 52 -22.59 18.53 14.69
CA THR A 52 -23.98 19.00 14.85
C THR A 52 -24.81 18.45 13.70
N GLY A 53 -25.95 17.84 14.02
CA GLY A 53 -26.90 17.35 13.02
C GLY A 53 -27.44 18.46 12.13
N ASP A 54 -27.95 18.07 10.96
CA ASP A 54 -28.54 19.00 9.99
C ASP A 54 -29.88 19.50 10.50
N VAL A 55 -30.17 20.77 10.18
CA VAL A 55 -31.44 21.42 10.48
C VAL A 55 -32.24 21.60 9.18
N TYR A 56 -33.56 21.47 9.26
CA TYR A 56 -34.42 21.68 8.09
C TYR A 56 -35.39 22.87 8.30
N ALA A 57 -35.77 23.53 7.23
CA ALA A 57 -36.71 24.63 7.25
C ALA A 57 -38.16 24.11 7.37
N VAL A 58 -38.92 24.69 8.29
CA VAL A 58 -40.36 24.36 8.48
C VAL A 58 -41.21 25.49 7.85
N THR A 59 -42.25 25.10 7.16
CA THR A 59 -43.21 26.09 6.58
C THR A 59 -43.93 26.81 7.70
N TYR A 60 -43.79 28.16 7.72
CA TYR A 60 -44.49 29.00 8.68
C TYR A 60 -45.94 29.28 8.17
N SER A 61 -46.91 29.07 9.06
CA SER A 61 -48.31 29.49 8.86
C SER A 61 -48.67 30.54 9.90
N LYS A 62 -49.23 31.67 9.46
CA LYS A 62 -49.61 32.77 10.36
C LYS A 62 -50.62 32.30 11.39
N GLY A 63 -50.29 32.50 12.67
CA GLY A 63 -51.14 32.12 13.83
C GLY A 63 -50.98 30.67 14.31
N VAL A 64 -50.07 29.90 13.73
CA VAL A 64 -49.71 28.55 14.19
C VAL A 64 -48.32 28.59 14.76
N ALA A 65 -48.15 28.07 15.97
CA ALA A 65 -46.80 27.96 16.61
C ALA A 65 -45.97 26.93 15.82
N PRO A 66 -44.73 27.26 15.42
CA PRO A 66 -43.86 26.32 14.72
C PRO A 66 -43.45 25.20 15.70
N THR A 67 -43.26 23.99 15.15
CA THR A 67 -42.64 22.88 15.89
C THR A 67 -41.15 23.14 15.97
N PHE A 68 -40.62 23.19 17.17
CA PHE A 68 -39.16 23.35 17.39
C PHE A 68 -38.46 22.02 17.12
N GLN A 69 -37.28 22.12 16.52
CA GLN A 69 -36.37 21.00 16.30
C GLN A 69 -35.40 20.93 17.48
N ASP A 70 -35.16 19.74 17.98
CA ASP A 70 -34.09 19.51 18.94
C ASP A 70 -32.75 19.53 18.21
N MET A 71 -31.76 20.19 18.81
CA MET A 71 -30.38 20.15 18.31
C MET A 71 -29.73 18.85 18.76
N GLU A 72 -29.50 17.97 17.81
CA GLU A 72 -28.75 16.75 18.06
C GLU A 72 -27.26 17.00 17.76
N ALA A 73 -26.41 16.57 18.67
CA ALA A 73 -24.96 16.55 18.49
C ALA A 73 -24.48 15.10 18.56
N THR A 74 -23.75 14.66 17.57
CA THR A 74 -23.12 13.35 17.55
C THR A 74 -21.63 13.51 17.83
N ASP A 75 -21.05 12.60 18.60
CA ASP A 75 -19.64 12.57 18.88
C ASP A 75 -18.92 11.73 17.82
N GLU A 76 -18.08 12.37 17.02
CA GLU A 76 -17.15 11.73 16.11
C GLU A 76 -15.78 11.72 16.77
N TYR A 77 -15.04 10.62 16.61
CA TYR A 77 -13.72 10.50 17.23
C TYR A 77 -12.69 9.93 16.26
N LEU A 78 -11.46 10.37 16.44
CA LEU A 78 -10.29 9.89 15.74
C LEU A 78 -9.35 9.18 16.71
N ASP A 79 -9.14 7.89 16.51
CA ASP A 79 -8.29 7.05 17.35
C ASP A 79 -6.89 6.89 16.74
N VAL A 80 -5.86 6.92 17.59
CA VAL A 80 -4.51 6.52 17.24
C VAL A 80 -4.38 5.02 17.48
N ASP A 81 -4.55 4.22 16.44
CA ASP A 81 -4.60 2.76 16.49
C ASP A 81 -3.36 2.08 15.91
N GLN A 82 -2.46 2.83 15.25
CA GLN A 82 -1.30 2.28 14.56
C GLN A 82 0.01 2.63 15.27
N ALA A 83 0.71 1.59 15.72
CA ALA A 83 2.08 1.70 16.20
C ALA A 83 2.99 0.78 15.38
N LYS A 84 4.00 1.34 14.75
CA LYS A 84 4.95 0.61 13.88
C LYS A 84 6.37 0.86 14.34
N ILE A 85 7.17 -0.20 14.36
CA ILE A 85 8.60 -0.14 14.65
C ILE A 85 9.36 -1.01 13.64
N ILE A 86 10.54 -0.58 13.25
CA ILE A 86 11.46 -1.37 12.41
C ILE A 86 12.71 -1.66 13.26
N PRO A 87 12.77 -2.80 13.95
CA PRO A 87 13.94 -3.17 14.74
C PRO A 87 15.07 -3.63 13.82
N MET A 88 16.28 -3.17 14.09
CA MET A 88 17.51 -3.63 13.43
C MET A 88 18.62 -3.76 14.44
N TYR A 89 19.35 -4.88 14.38
CA TYR A 89 20.52 -5.12 15.18
C TYR A 89 21.78 -4.96 14.32
N LEU A 90 22.76 -4.25 14.82
CA LEU A 90 24.08 -4.10 14.22
C LEU A 90 25.13 -4.39 15.30
N ASP A 91 25.99 -5.37 15.07
CA ASP A 91 27.08 -5.70 15.96
C ASP A 91 28.14 -4.58 15.98
N ASP A 92 28.72 -4.28 17.14
CA ASP A 92 29.74 -3.25 17.29
C ASP A 92 31.02 -3.60 16.50
N ILE A 93 31.35 -4.89 16.36
CA ILE A 93 32.49 -5.35 15.57
C ILE A 93 32.27 -5.04 14.09
N ASP A 94 31.08 -5.33 13.57
CA ASP A 94 30.70 -5.03 12.19
C ASP A 94 30.72 -3.53 11.92
N LYS A 95 30.33 -2.71 12.90
CA LYS A 95 30.36 -1.27 12.82
C LYS A 95 31.78 -0.71 12.68
N ILE A 96 32.74 -1.29 13.41
CA ILE A 96 34.14 -0.87 13.39
C ILE A 96 34.85 -1.33 12.10
N GLN A 97 34.53 -2.55 11.65
CA GLN A 97 35.15 -3.17 10.48
C GLN A 97 34.59 -2.65 9.15
N ASN A 98 33.41 -2.00 9.18
CA ASN A 98 32.75 -1.55 7.97
C ASN A 98 33.31 -0.23 7.46
N LYS A 99 33.83 -0.25 6.22
CA LYS A 99 34.35 0.93 5.51
C LYS A 99 33.27 1.98 5.20
N TYR A 100 32.02 1.58 5.17
CA TYR A 100 30.87 2.44 4.81
C TYR A 100 30.16 2.93 6.06
N GLN A 101 29.59 4.14 6.01
CA GLN A 101 28.72 4.65 7.07
C GLN A 101 27.37 3.90 7.04
N THR A 102 27.40 2.63 7.40
CA THR A 102 26.28 1.69 7.26
C THR A 102 25.08 2.14 8.09
N LEU A 103 25.33 2.64 9.29
CA LEU A 103 24.28 3.08 10.21
C LEU A 103 23.41 4.20 9.61
N ASP A 104 24.06 5.20 9.00
CA ASP A 104 23.34 6.32 8.38
C ASP A 104 22.52 5.87 7.16
N ILE A 105 23.09 4.98 6.34
CA ILE A 105 22.39 4.43 5.17
C ILE A 105 21.16 3.63 5.59
N TYR A 106 21.27 2.79 6.63
CA TYR A 106 20.15 2.00 7.11
C TYR A 106 19.10 2.85 7.82
N SER A 107 19.50 3.88 8.58
CA SER A 107 18.54 4.79 9.22
C SER A 107 17.69 5.53 8.20
N GLN A 108 18.28 6.02 7.10
CA GLN A 108 17.56 6.64 6.00
C GLN A 108 16.59 5.66 5.31
N ARG A 109 16.99 4.39 5.16
CA ARG A 109 16.12 3.35 4.59
C ARG A 109 14.95 3.02 5.51
N MET A 110 15.19 2.92 6.82
CA MET A 110 14.15 2.69 7.81
C MET A 110 13.15 3.83 7.88
N ALA A 111 13.63 5.08 7.93
CA ALA A 111 12.78 6.26 7.90
C ALA A 111 11.92 6.34 6.63
N TYR A 112 12.50 6.04 5.47
CA TYR A 112 11.74 5.96 4.23
C TYR A 112 10.68 4.85 4.29
N GLN A 113 11.05 3.64 4.75
CA GLN A 113 10.11 2.52 4.82
C GLN A 113 8.95 2.81 5.78
N MET A 114 9.20 3.50 6.89
CA MET A 114 8.15 3.92 7.81
C MET A 114 7.17 4.88 7.14
N ARG A 115 7.67 5.90 6.45
CA ARG A 115 6.82 6.84 5.69
C ARG A 115 6.06 6.15 4.58
N ASN A 116 6.68 5.17 3.91
CA ASN A 116 6.02 4.35 2.89
C ASN A 116 4.85 3.55 3.47
N GLN A 117 5.00 3.00 4.68
CA GLN A 117 3.92 2.31 5.38
C GLN A 117 2.75 3.24 5.75
N ILE A 118 3.06 4.49 6.14
CA ILE A 118 2.03 5.51 6.40
C ILE A 118 1.25 5.80 5.11
N ASP A 119 1.96 6.03 4.01
CA ASP A 119 1.34 6.30 2.70
C ASP A 119 0.43 5.14 2.24
N GLN A 120 0.91 3.90 2.37
CA GLN A 120 0.13 2.70 2.05
C GLN A 120 -1.13 2.58 2.93
N LYS A 121 -1.00 2.87 4.24
CA LYS A 121 -2.15 2.84 5.15
C LYS A 121 -3.19 3.90 4.79
N VAL A 122 -2.78 5.14 4.57
CA VAL A 122 -3.67 6.22 4.16
C VAL A 122 -4.42 5.87 2.87
N LEU A 123 -3.70 5.42 1.84
CA LEU A 123 -4.33 5.05 0.57
C LEU A 123 -5.26 3.83 0.69
N SER A 124 -5.01 2.93 1.64
CA SER A 124 -5.89 1.78 1.90
C SER A 124 -7.18 2.15 2.63
N GLU A 125 -7.16 3.20 3.47
CA GLU A 125 -8.33 3.65 4.25
C GLU A 125 -9.44 4.24 3.39
N VAL A 126 -9.15 4.68 2.18
CA VAL A 126 -10.16 5.19 1.26
C VAL A 126 -11.28 4.16 0.99
N SER A 127 -10.98 2.86 1.13
CA SER A 127 -12.02 1.81 1.04
C SER A 127 -13.08 1.89 2.16
N ASN A 128 -12.81 2.62 3.23
CA ASN A 128 -13.70 2.83 4.38
C ASN A 128 -14.42 4.19 4.32
N ALA A 129 -14.29 4.94 3.22
CA ALA A 129 -14.92 6.26 3.08
C ALA A 129 -16.45 6.15 3.14
N LEU A 130 -17.09 7.08 3.85
CA LEU A 130 -18.55 7.14 4.02
C LEU A 130 -19.29 7.30 2.68
N LEU A 131 -18.71 8.05 1.74
CA LEU A 131 -19.24 8.30 0.40
C LEU A 131 -18.48 7.48 -0.65
N GLY A 132 -18.08 6.26 -0.31
CA GLY A 132 -17.36 5.39 -1.21
C GLY A 132 -18.25 4.85 -2.32
N ASN A 133 -18.03 5.29 -3.56
CA ASN A 133 -18.51 4.57 -4.73
C ASN A 133 -17.39 3.68 -5.26
N THR A 134 -17.53 2.37 -5.10
CA THR A 134 -16.55 1.40 -5.59
C THR A 134 -17.12 0.68 -6.80
N THR A 135 -16.76 1.13 -7.99
CA THR A 135 -17.11 0.44 -9.23
C THR A 135 -15.85 -0.14 -9.86
N ALA A 136 -15.85 -1.44 -10.12
CA ALA A 136 -14.77 -2.08 -10.88
C ALA A 136 -14.93 -1.71 -12.36
N ILE A 137 -14.01 -0.91 -12.89
CA ILE A 137 -14.03 -0.45 -14.27
C ILE A 137 -12.71 -0.87 -14.93
N SER A 138 -12.80 -1.51 -16.10
CA SER A 138 -11.65 -1.68 -16.98
C SER A 138 -11.43 -0.38 -17.73
N LEU A 139 -10.41 0.38 -17.34
CA LEU A 139 -10.10 1.67 -17.93
C LEU A 139 -9.41 1.48 -19.28
N ASP A 140 -9.93 2.12 -20.31
CA ASP A 140 -9.35 2.16 -21.65
C ASP A 140 -9.43 3.57 -22.26
N THR A 141 -8.87 3.75 -23.43
CA THR A 141 -8.84 5.05 -24.13
C THR A 141 -10.22 5.58 -24.54
N THR A 142 -11.25 4.72 -24.58
CA THR A 142 -12.61 5.12 -24.97
C THR A 142 -13.45 5.56 -23.78
N ASN A 143 -13.22 5.00 -22.60
CA ASN A 143 -14.03 5.25 -21.41
C ASN A 143 -13.36 6.13 -20.35
N ALA A 144 -12.04 6.32 -20.39
CA ALA A 144 -11.31 7.03 -19.35
C ALA A 144 -11.86 8.43 -19.08
N PHE A 145 -12.13 9.21 -20.14
CA PHE A 145 -12.68 10.55 -19.99
C PHE A 145 -14.04 10.55 -19.28
N ALA A 146 -14.94 9.67 -19.69
CA ALA A 146 -16.27 9.55 -19.12
C ALA A 146 -16.22 9.05 -17.67
N THR A 147 -15.33 8.09 -17.36
CA THR A 147 -15.18 7.53 -16.02
C THR A 147 -14.78 8.59 -15.00
N PHE A 148 -13.78 9.41 -15.29
CA PHE A 148 -13.36 10.47 -14.37
C PHE A 148 -14.41 11.59 -14.27
N SER A 149 -15.09 11.93 -15.39
CA SER A 149 -16.18 12.90 -15.38
C SER A 149 -17.36 12.42 -14.54
N ASN A 150 -17.76 11.15 -14.66
CA ASN A 150 -18.86 10.57 -13.89
C ASN A 150 -18.50 10.49 -12.40
N ALA A 151 -17.29 10.09 -12.05
CA ALA A 151 -16.86 10.07 -10.65
C ALA A 151 -16.91 11.46 -10.00
N LYS A 152 -16.53 12.51 -10.74
CA LYS A 152 -16.71 13.90 -10.30
C LYS A 152 -18.18 14.28 -10.09
N ALA A 153 -19.03 13.91 -11.04
CA ALA A 153 -20.46 14.17 -10.95
C ALA A 153 -21.09 13.45 -9.76
N ASP A 154 -20.67 12.21 -9.48
CA ASP A 154 -21.12 11.44 -8.33
C ASP A 154 -20.74 12.11 -7.01
N LEU A 155 -19.52 12.62 -6.88
CA LEU A 155 -19.09 13.36 -5.69
C LEU A 155 -19.94 14.64 -5.51
N PHE A 156 -20.14 15.41 -6.57
CA PHE A 156 -20.96 16.62 -6.53
C PHE A 156 -22.42 16.32 -6.17
N ASN A 157 -23.01 15.30 -6.78
CA ASN A 157 -24.38 14.88 -6.52
C ASN A 157 -24.59 14.34 -5.09
N ASN A 158 -23.54 13.84 -4.46
CA ASN A 158 -23.53 13.41 -3.06
C ASN A 158 -23.23 14.56 -2.08
N GLY A 159 -23.23 15.81 -2.54
CA GLY A 159 -23.11 16.97 -1.67
C GLY A 159 -21.68 17.36 -1.29
N VAL A 160 -20.67 16.86 -1.98
CA VAL A 160 -19.30 17.30 -1.77
C VAL A 160 -19.12 18.70 -2.36
N GLU A 161 -18.87 19.69 -1.49
CA GLU A 161 -18.72 21.08 -1.89
C GLU A 161 -17.47 21.30 -2.75
N ASP A 162 -17.55 22.18 -3.76
CA ASP A 162 -16.41 22.59 -4.60
C ASP A 162 -15.60 23.74 -3.95
N THR A 163 -15.46 23.72 -2.62
CA THR A 163 -14.73 24.75 -1.87
C THR A 163 -13.24 24.48 -1.81
N ARG A 164 -12.83 23.23 -1.97
CA ARG A 164 -11.43 22.79 -1.97
C ARG A 164 -11.10 22.08 -3.28
N PRO A 165 -9.85 22.14 -3.73
CA PRO A 165 -9.45 21.44 -4.95
C PRO A 165 -9.72 19.93 -4.85
N TRP A 166 -10.19 19.35 -5.94
CA TRP A 166 -10.38 17.92 -6.05
C TRP A 166 -9.10 17.26 -6.54
N TYR A 167 -8.87 16.03 -6.14
CA TYR A 167 -7.68 15.28 -6.53
C TYR A 167 -8.03 13.89 -7.06
N ALA A 168 -7.12 13.33 -7.83
CA ALA A 168 -7.13 11.92 -8.19
C ALA A 168 -5.74 11.32 -7.94
N VAL A 169 -5.71 10.15 -7.31
CA VAL A 169 -4.49 9.34 -7.17
C VAL A 169 -4.64 8.11 -8.04
N VAL A 170 -3.72 7.96 -8.98
CA VAL A 170 -3.76 6.90 -9.99
C VAL A 170 -2.40 6.21 -10.12
N ASP A 171 -2.40 5.05 -10.75
CA ASP A 171 -1.19 4.30 -11.09
C ASP A 171 -0.59 4.74 -12.43
N GLY A 172 0.57 4.16 -12.77
CA GLY A 172 1.26 4.47 -14.02
C GLY A 172 0.53 3.99 -15.27
N ASP A 173 -0.20 2.87 -15.19
CA ASP A 173 -0.96 2.33 -16.33
C ASP A 173 -2.16 3.24 -16.65
N THR A 174 -2.84 3.75 -15.62
CA THR A 174 -3.92 4.73 -15.77
C THR A 174 -3.42 6.04 -16.37
N ILE A 175 -2.26 6.56 -15.92
CA ILE A 175 -1.66 7.76 -16.51
C ILE A 175 -1.36 7.54 -17.99
N SER A 176 -0.74 6.41 -18.35
CA SER A 176 -0.47 6.07 -19.74
C SER A 176 -1.74 6.03 -20.60
N THR A 177 -2.85 5.52 -20.04
CA THR A 177 -4.15 5.54 -20.72
C THR A 177 -4.66 6.97 -20.93
N ILE A 178 -4.56 7.83 -19.92
CA ILE A 178 -4.95 9.24 -20.00
C ILE A 178 -4.09 9.97 -21.06
N GLU A 179 -2.79 9.74 -21.10
CA GLU A 179 -1.89 10.30 -22.10
C GLU A 179 -2.29 9.90 -23.53
N GLN A 180 -2.66 8.64 -23.73
CA GLN A 180 -3.14 8.13 -25.02
C GLN A 180 -4.46 8.80 -25.41
N VAL A 181 -5.41 8.99 -24.48
CA VAL A 181 -6.66 9.71 -24.72
C VAL A 181 -6.38 11.14 -25.16
N LEU A 182 -5.49 11.84 -24.47
CA LEU A 182 -5.11 13.23 -24.81
C LEU A 182 -4.43 13.30 -26.17
N GLY A 183 -3.54 12.38 -26.50
CA GLY A 183 -2.87 12.29 -27.80
C GLY A 183 -3.85 11.96 -28.94
N PHE A 184 -4.78 11.04 -28.72
CA PHE A 184 -5.73 10.59 -29.72
C PHE A 184 -6.81 11.64 -30.04
N ASN A 185 -7.31 12.37 -29.05
CA ASN A 185 -8.37 13.35 -29.23
C ASN A 185 -7.88 14.74 -29.68
N GLY A 186 -6.61 14.90 -29.98
CA GLY A 186 -6.04 16.16 -30.45
C GLY A 186 -6.18 17.32 -29.46
N PHE A 187 -6.40 17.02 -28.18
CA PHE A 187 -6.35 18.01 -27.12
C PHE A 187 -4.93 18.59 -27.07
N LYS A 188 -4.77 19.83 -27.49
CA LYS A 188 -3.56 20.58 -27.18
C LYS A 188 -3.58 20.87 -25.69
N VAL A 189 -2.98 19.96 -24.92
CA VAL A 189 -2.57 20.30 -23.56
C VAL A 189 -1.62 21.48 -23.69
N SER A 190 -1.81 22.53 -22.91
CA SER A 190 -0.89 23.67 -22.95
C SER A 190 0.52 23.13 -22.76
N ASP A 191 1.50 23.67 -23.50
CA ASP A 191 2.89 23.20 -23.49
C ASP A 191 3.49 23.07 -22.08
N ASP A 192 3.02 23.86 -21.13
CA ASP A 192 3.41 23.81 -19.72
C ASP A 192 2.98 22.52 -18.99
N ALA A 193 1.80 21.98 -19.27
CA ALA A 193 1.35 20.75 -18.63
C ALA A 193 2.07 19.52 -19.20
N LEU A 194 2.37 19.52 -20.51
CA LEU A 194 3.14 18.44 -21.16
C LEU A 194 4.62 18.46 -20.78
N VAL A 195 5.22 19.62 -20.64
CA VAL A 195 6.66 19.77 -20.37
C VAL A 195 7.00 19.71 -18.88
N ASN A 196 6.14 20.27 -18.02
CA ASN A 196 6.40 20.36 -16.57
C ASN A 196 5.67 19.33 -15.73
N GLY A 197 4.55 18.76 -16.22
CA GLY A 197 3.73 17.79 -15.47
C GLY A 197 4.28 16.36 -15.43
N TYR A 198 5.05 15.96 -16.44
CA TYR A 198 5.50 14.57 -16.61
C TYR A 198 6.87 14.25 -16.01
N GLY A 199 7.60 15.24 -15.57
CA GLY A 199 9.04 15.05 -15.32
C GLY A 199 9.41 14.64 -13.91
N MET A 200 8.89 15.27 -12.90
CA MET A 200 9.44 15.12 -11.57
C MET A 200 8.38 15.29 -10.46
N GLY A 201 8.01 14.22 -9.82
CA GLY A 201 7.32 14.27 -8.55
C GLY A 201 5.98 13.54 -8.51
N VAL A 202 5.29 13.78 -7.44
CA VAL A 202 4.00 13.18 -7.09
C VAL A 202 2.88 13.73 -7.94
N TYR A 203 2.95 15.05 -8.23
CA TYR A 203 1.95 15.79 -9.00
C TYR A 203 2.24 15.68 -10.49
N VAL A 204 1.24 15.27 -11.25
CA VAL A 204 1.34 15.05 -12.71
C VAL A 204 0.76 16.22 -13.51
N GLY A 205 -0.13 17.02 -12.91
CA GLY A 205 -0.82 18.12 -13.55
C GLY A 205 -2.33 18.10 -13.28
N ASP A 206 -3.04 19.07 -13.78
CA ASP A 206 -4.50 19.14 -13.67
C ASP A 206 -5.16 18.54 -14.91
N TRP A 207 -6.11 17.61 -14.69
CA TRP A 207 -6.91 17.02 -15.75
C TRP A 207 -8.39 17.03 -15.36
N GLN A 208 -9.23 17.60 -16.21
CA GLN A 208 -10.67 17.79 -15.93
C GLN A 208 -10.98 18.52 -14.61
N GLY A 209 -10.08 19.40 -14.14
CA GLY A 209 -10.21 20.08 -12.85
C GLY A 209 -9.87 19.21 -11.65
N LEU A 210 -9.27 18.03 -11.86
CA LEU A 210 -8.71 17.17 -10.82
C LEU A 210 -7.20 17.34 -10.79
N ARG A 211 -6.64 17.53 -9.61
CA ARG A 211 -5.19 17.45 -9.38
C ARG A 211 -4.75 16.00 -9.44
N MET A 212 -3.98 15.65 -10.46
CA MET A 212 -3.55 14.27 -10.69
C MET A 212 -2.26 13.96 -9.92
N PHE A 213 -2.29 12.94 -9.10
CA PHE A 213 -1.13 12.40 -8.39
C PHE A 213 -0.88 10.97 -8.85
N LYS A 214 0.39 10.58 -8.98
CA LYS A 214 0.77 9.19 -9.27
C LYS A 214 1.34 8.52 -8.03
N SER A 215 0.88 7.31 -7.76
CA SER A 215 1.39 6.51 -6.65
C SER A 215 1.60 5.06 -7.07
N GLN A 216 2.64 4.45 -6.52
CA GLN A 216 2.89 3.03 -6.62
C GLN A 216 2.35 2.27 -5.40
N ASN A 217 1.73 2.99 -4.44
CA ASN A 217 1.25 2.44 -3.17
C ASN A 217 -0.26 2.25 -3.14
N LEU A 218 -0.95 2.41 -4.28
CA LEU A 218 -2.39 2.17 -4.36
C LEU A 218 -2.72 0.72 -4.01
N LYS A 219 -3.83 0.54 -3.30
CA LYS A 219 -4.30 -0.78 -2.91
C LYS A 219 -4.62 -1.62 -4.15
N THR A 220 -4.07 -2.81 -4.18
CA THR A 220 -4.31 -3.80 -5.22
C THR A 220 -4.90 -5.04 -4.58
N THR A 221 -5.93 -5.59 -5.22
CA THR A 221 -6.56 -6.83 -4.83
C THR A 221 -6.48 -7.83 -5.98
N TRP A 222 -6.15 -9.06 -5.66
CA TRP A 222 -6.04 -10.14 -6.64
C TRP A 222 -6.72 -11.39 -6.12
N ASP A 223 -7.78 -11.82 -6.79
CA ASP A 223 -8.52 -13.02 -6.46
C ASP A 223 -8.05 -14.18 -7.33
N ILE A 224 -7.73 -15.29 -6.69
CA ILE A 224 -7.23 -16.51 -7.31
C ILE A 224 -8.15 -17.65 -6.88
N VAL A 225 -8.90 -18.21 -7.83
CA VAL A 225 -9.80 -19.34 -7.56
C VAL A 225 -9.05 -20.64 -7.77
N TRP A 226 -9.05 -21.50 -6.76
CA TRP A 226 -8.41 -22.80 -6.80
C TRP A 226 -9.44 -23.90 -7.08
N SER A 227 -9.21 -24.72 -8.10
CA SER A 227 -10.10 -25.80 -8.48
C SER A 227 -9.80 -27.13 -7.78
N ALA A 228 -8.57 -27.30 -7.32
CA ALA A 228 -8.11 -28.50 -6.60
C ALA A 228 -6.89 -28.18 -5.73
N ASP A 229 -6.53 -29.11 -4.84
CA ASP A 229 -5.31 -29.03 -4.05
C ASP A 229 -4.06 -28.99 -4.95
N PRO A 230 -3.07 -28.13 -4.68
CA PRO A 230 -1.85 -28.06 -5.47
C PRO A 230 -1.09 -29.39 -5.50
N ALA A 231 -0.42 -29.70 -6.58
CA ALA A 231 0.44 -30.89 -6.68
C ALA A 231 1.71 -30.69 -5.84
N ALA A 232 2.23 -31.78 -5.27
CA ALA A 232 3.52 -31.76 -4.57
C ALA A 232 4.65 -31.35 -5.54
N GLY A 233 5.51 -30.43 -5.10
CA GLY A 233 6.58 -29.84 -5.90
C GLY A 233 6.14 -28.65 -6.78
N SER A 234 4.84 -28.34 -6.86
CA SER A 234 4.40 -27.13 -7.54
C SER A 234 4.77 -25.86 -6.76
N THR A 235 4.89 -24.75 -7.43
CA THR A 235 5.32 -23.48 -6.85
C THR A 235 4.30 -22.39 -7.08
N PHE A 236 4.18 -21.52 -6.08
CA PHE A 236 3.46 -20.26 -6.12
C PHE A 236 4.47 -19.15 -5.86
N VAL A 237 4.67 -18.25 -6.81
CA VAL A 237 5.69 -17.21 -6.72
C VAL A 237 5.04 -15.84 -6.73
N LEU A 238 5.09 -15.14 -5.61
CA LEU A 238 4.52 -13.81 -5.42
C LEU A 238 5.65 -12.79 -5.24
N ASN A 239 5.75 -11.81 -6.13
CA ASN A 239 6.80 -10.77 -6.13
C ASN A 239 8.23 -11.33 -6.05
N GLY A 240 8.46 -12.45 -6.73
CA GLY A 240 9.74 -13.16 -6.70
C GLY A 240 10.04 -13.88 -5.38
N VAL A 241 9.03 -14.05 -4.51
CA VAL A 241 9.09 -14.91 -3.34
C VAL A 241 8.41 -16.23 -3.66
N THR A 242 9.18 -17.32 -3.63
CA THR A 242 8.70 -18.66 -3.99
C THR A 242 8.13 -19.38 -2.77
N PHE A 243 6.92 -19.89 -2.91
CA PHE A 243 6.30 -20.86 -2.01
C PHE A 243 6.22 -22.19 -2.74
N THR A 244 6.73 -23.27 -2.12
CA THR A 244 6.76 -24.62 -2.71
C THR A 244 5.84 -25.53 -1.93
N PHE A 245 4.88 -26.15 -2.58
CA PHE A 245 3.97 -27.11 -1.97
C PHE A 245 4.65 -28.46 -1.83
N VAL A 246 4.70 -28.99 -0.61
CA VAL A 246 5.39 -30.24 -0.29
C VAL A 246 4.54 -31.16 0.59
N ALA A 247 4.64 -32.47 0.35
CA ALA A 247 3.95 -33.47 1.19
C ALA A 247 4.52 -33.58 2.60
N ALA A 248 5.79 -33.19 2.80
CA ALA A 248 6.43 -33.12 4.10
C ALA A 248 7.44 -31.96 4.13
N LEU A 249 7.46 -31.20 5.23
CA LEU A 249 8.39 -30.10 5.41
C LEU A 249 9.82 -30.62 5.63
N THR A 250 10.78 -30.07 4.89
CA THR A 250 12.21 -30.43 4.98
C THR A 250 13.07 -29.31 5.55
N GLY A 251 12.45 -28.22 6.03
CA GLY A 251 13.15 -27.07 6.64
C GLY A 251 13.63 -26.02 5.63
N VAL A 252 13.30 -26.15 4.33
CA VAL A 252 13.63 -25.14 3.32
C VAL A 252 12.64 -23.99 3.40
N ALA A 253 13.15 -22.77 3.48
CA ALA A 253 12.32 -21.56 3.60
C ALA A 253 11.31 -21.44 2.46
N GLY A 254 10.05 -21.12 2.79
CA GLY A 254 8.96 -20.97 1.84
C GLY A 254 8.26 -22.29 1.45
N GLN A 255 8.58 -23.42 2.10
CA GLN A 255 7.78 -24.63 1.94
C GLN A 255 6.41 -24.48 2.61
N VAL A 256 5.37 -24.96 1.94
CA VAL A 256 3.98 -25.04 2.42
C VAL A 256 3.54 -26.50 2.42
N HIS A 257 3.04 -26.97 3.56
CA HIS A 257 2.63 -28.36 3.73
C HIS A 257 1.27 -28.61 3.03
N LEU A 258 1.22 -29.67 2.23
CA LEU A 258 0.01 -30.20 1.64
C LEU A 258 -0.74 -31.05 2.68
N ASN A 259 -1.92 -30.61 3.06
CA ASN A 259 -2.72 -31.29 4.08
C ASN A 259 -3.81 -32.21 3.50
N GLY A 260 -3.77 -32.48 2.18
CA GLY A 260 -4.70 -33.40 1.50
C GLY A 260 -6.09 -32.82 1.25
N ALA A 261 -6.32 -31.56 1.60
CA ALA A 261 -7.53 -30.82 1.29
C ALA A 261 -7.18 -29.37 0.94
N ILE A 262 -7.80 -28.83 -0.07
CA ILE A 262 -7.56 -27.49 -0.59
C ILE A 262 -7.64 -26.40 0.51
N ASP A 263 -8.66 -26.47 1.35
CA ASP A 263 -8.91 -25.48 2.40
C ASP A 263 -7.76 -25.41 3.42
N THR A 264 -7.28 -26.56 3.84
CA THR A 264 -6.18 -26.64 4.82
C THR A 264 -4.83 -26.30 4.21
N THR A 265 -4.61 -26.63 2.94
CA THR A 265 -3.40 -26.25 2.20
C THR A 265 -3.38 -24.73 1.95
N MET A 266 -4.52 -24.14 1.55
CA MET A 266 -4.62 -22.70 1.34
C MET A 266 -4.51 -21.92 2.66
N ALA A 267 -5.06 -22.43 3.77
CA ALA A 267 -4.84 -21.84 5.09
C ALA A 267 -3.34 -21.84 5.47
N SER A 268 -2.60 -22.91 5.14
CA SER A 268 -1.15 -22.99 5.34
C SER A 268 -0.39 -21.97 4.47
N LEU A 269 -0.80 -21.77 3.21
CA LEU A 269 -0.24 -20.78 2.30
C LEU A 269 -0.51 -19.35 2.83
N VAL A 270 -1.72 -19.07 3.26
CA VAL A 270 -2.11 -17.77 3.87
C VAL A 270 -1.26 -17.50 5.10
N ALA A 271 -1.09 -18.50 5.99
CA ALA A 271 -0.23 -18.37 7.16
C ALA A 271 1.24 -18.09 6.78
N ALA A 272 1.75 -18.73 5.72
CA ALA A 272 3.10 -18.52 5.21
C ALA A 272 3.29 -17.10 4.64
N ILE A 273 2.32 -16.60 3.86
CA ILE A 273 2.35 -15.25 3.30
C ILE A 273 2.26 -14.20 4.41
N ASN A 274 1.34 -14.36 5.36
CA ASN A 274 1.13 -13.40 6.44
C ASN A 274 2.18 -13.53 7.57
N GLY A 275 2.93 -14.65 7.63
CA GLY A 275 3.83 -14.97 8.74
C GLY A 275 3.09 -15.21 10.04
N ALA A 276 1.90 -15.79 9.96
CA ALA A 276 1.07 -16.13 11.10
C ALA A 276 1.60 -17.39 11.83
N ALA A 277 0.95 -17.80 12.91
CA ALA A 277 1.31 -19.02 13.64
C ALA A 277 1.25 -20.26 12.72
N GLY A 278 2.09 -21.27 12.99
CA GLY A 278 2.17 -22.52 12.21
C GLY A 278 3.53 -22.79 11.56
N ALA A 279 4.49 -21.88 11.71
CA ALA A 279 5.85 -22.11 11.23
C ALA A 279 6.46 -23.38 11.85
N GLY A 280 7.03 -24.24 11.01
CA GLY A 280 7.58 -25.54 11.40
C GLY A 280 6.57 -26.70 11.41
N SER A 281 5.25 -26.42 11.34
CA SER A 281 4.19 -27.45 11.30
C SER A 281 3.39 -27.44 10.00
N THR A 282 2.94 -26.28 9.56
CA THR A 282 2.13 -26.10 8.35
C THR A 282 2.90 -25.43 7.21
N TYR A 283 3.96 -24.70 7.53
CA TYR A 283 4.87 -24.10 6.57
C TYR A 283 6.25 -23.88 7.17
N VAL A 284 7.26 -23.64 6.35
CA VAL A 284 8.58 -23.19 6.79
C VAL A 284 8.68 -21.68 6.59
N ALA A 285 9.08 -20.97 7.67
CA ALA A 285 9.18 -19.51 7.64
C ALA A 285 10.08 -19.01 6.49
N LEU A 286 9.68 -17.90 5.90
CA LEU A 286 10.46 -17.22 4.88
C LEU A 286 11.77 -16.67 5.45
N SER A 287 12.79 -16.55 4.61
CA SER A 287 14.00 -15.79 4.96
C SER A 287 13.66 -14.33 5.25
N ASN A 288 14.47 -13.67 6.08
CA ASN A 288 14.28 -12.25 6.39
C ASN A 288 14.23 -11.36 5.14
N ALA A 289 15.02 -11.65 4.10
CA ALA A 289 15.00 -10.93 2.84
C ALA A 289 13.67 -11.09 2.09
N ASN A 290 13.12 -12.30 2.02
CA ASN A 290 11.84 -12.57 1.38
C ASN A 290 10.68 -11.96 2.19
N ARG A 291 10.76 -12.04 3.52
CA ARG A 291 9.78 -11.41 4.41
C ARG A 291 9.77 -9.89 4.24
N ALA A 292 10.94 -9.26 4.12
CA ALA A 292 11.06 -7.83 3.87
C ALA A 292 10.46 -7.42 2.51
N LYS A 293 10.59 -8.25 1.46
CA LYS A 293 9.96 -7.98 0.15
C LYS A 293 8.43 -7.91 0.25
N LEU A 294 7.80 -8.89 0.91
CA LEU A 294 6.34 -8.87 1.10
C LEU A 294 5.90 -7.75 2.04
N GLY A 295 6.63 -7.55 3.14
CA GLY A 295 6.34 -6.51 4.12
C GLY A 295 6.47 -5.09 3.57
N SER A 296 7.39 -4.84 2.64
CA SER A 296 7.56 -3.51 2.01
C SER A 296 6.35 -3.06 1.19
N GLN A 297 5.55 -4.00 0.71
CA GLN A 297 4.33 -3.78 -0.06
C GLN A 297 3.06 -4.09 0.74
N SER A 298 3.16 -4.27 2.05
CA SER A 298 2.03 -4.60 2.95
C SER A 298 1.17 -5.76 2.42
N VAL A 299 1.83 -6.80 1.89
CA VAL A 299 1.12 -7.96 1.33
C VAL A 299 0.41 -8.72 2.43
N VAL A 300 -0.90 -8.91 2.24
CA VAL A 300 -1.77 -9.71 3.11
C VAL A 300 -2.56 -10.69 2.25
N ALA A 301 -2.67 -11.92 2.69
CA ALA A 301 -3.49 -12.94 2.06
C ALA A 301 -4.67 -13.34 2.96
N SER A 302 -5.79 -13.66 2.34
CA SER A 302 -6.96 -14.27 2.98
C SER A 302 -7.52 -15.37 2.08
N TYR A 303 -8.23 -16.32 2.64
CA TYR A 303 -8.83 -17.42 1.89
C TYR A 303 -10.27 -17.67 2.34
N VAL A 304 -11.15 -17.86 1.36
CA VAL A 304 -12.57 -18.19 1.60
C VAL A 304 -12.83 -19.61 1.10
N ALA A 305 -13.03 -20.54 2.02
CA ALA A 305 -13.24 -21.97 1.74
C ALA A 305 -14.48 -22.25 0.85
N GLY A 306 -15.59 -21.52 1.06
CA GLY A 306 -16.82 -21.74 0.32
C GLY A 306 -16.73 -21.46 -1.19
N THR A 307 -15.80 -20.62 -1.61
CA THR A 307 -15.54 -20.25 -3.02
C THR A 307 -14.18 -20.69 -3.51
N ASN A 308 -13.37 -21.32 -2.66
CA ASN A 308 -11.97 -21.67 -2.91
C ASN A 308 -11.13 -20.47 -3.42
N THR A 309 -11.43 -19.29 -2.92
CA THR A 309 -10.82 -18.05 -3.41
C THR A 309 -9.72 -17.59 -2.44
N LEU A 310 -8.51 -17.50 -2.94
CA LEU A 310 -7.38 -16.85 -2.28
C LEU A 310 -7.34 -15.39 -2.75
N THR A 311 -7.57 -14.46 -1.84
CA THR A 311 -7.48 -13.02 -2.09
C THR A 311 -6.15 -12.50 -1.56
N ILE A 312 -5.36 -11.88 -2.43
CA ILE A 312 -4.12 -11.18 -2.08
C ILE A 312 -4.38 -9.68 -2.15
N THR A 313 -4.18 -8.99 -1.05
CA THR A 313 -4.24 -7.54 -0.96
C THR A 313 -2.83 -7.00 -0.69
N ALA A 314 -2.43 -5.98 -1.44
CA ALA A 314 -1.11 -5.38 -1.31
C ALA A 314 -1.12 -3.91 -1.74
N ALA A 315 -0.04 -3.20 -1.47
CA ALA A 315 0.22 -1.88 -2.04
C ALA A 315 1.00 -2.03 -3.35
N GLY A 316 0.47 -1.44 -4.43
CA GLY A 316 1.07 -1.46 -5.75
C GLY A 316 0.83 -2.74 -6.55
N LYS A 317 1.25 -2.71 -7.81
CA LYS A 317 1.10 -3.82 -8.76
C LYS A 317 1.90 -5.04 -8.30
N GLN A 318 1.26 -6.20 -8.27
CA GLN A 318 1.84 -7.45 -7.85
C GLN A 318 2.21 -8.31 -9.06
N THR A 319 3.24 -9.12 -8.92
CA THR A 319 3.61 -10.13 -9.92
C THR A 319 3.36 -11.51 -9.35
N LEU A 320 2.66 -12.34 -10.12
CA LEU A 320 2.40 -13.72 -9.77
C LEU A 320 2.89 -14.62 -10.91
N THR A 321 3.68 -15.61 -10.54
CA THR A 321 4.18 -16.65 -11.43
C THR A 321 4.18 -17.97 -10.65
N GLY A 322 4.55 -19.06 -11.30
CA GLY A 322 4.66 -20.36 -10.65
C GLY A 322 4.09 -21.47 -11.51
N THR A 323 4.18 -22.69 -11.00
CA THR A 323 3.77 -23.92 -11.72
C THR A 323 2.47 -24.50 -11.21
N GLN A 324 1.72 -23.78 -10.36
CA GLN A 324 0.40 -24.21 -9.87
C GLN A 324 -0.57 -24.36 -11.04
N ALA A 325 -0.95 -25.59 -11.36
CA ALA A 325 -1.87 -25.89 -12.45
C ALA A 325 -3.35 -25.72 -12.06
N THR A 326 -3.66 -25.63 -10.77
CA THR A 326 -5.02 -25.66 -10.22
C THR A 326 -5.56 -24.30 -9.79
N GLY A 327 -4.72 -23.26 -9.79
CA GLY A 327 -5.14 -21.88 -9.51
C GLY A 327 -5.49 -21.13 -10.80
N VAL A 328 -6.72 -20.66 -10.92
CA VAL A 328 -7.14 -19.76 -11.98
C VAL A 328 -6.89 -18.32 -11.53
N LEU A 329 -5.99 -17.65 -12.24
CA LEU A 329 -5.67 -16.26 -11.96
C LEU A 329 -6.82 -15.36 -12.38
N GLY A 330 -7.43 -14.68 -11.42
CA GLY A 330 -8.34 -13.58 -11.70
C GLY A 330 -7.60 -12.33 -12.19
N THR A 331 -8.35 -11.31 -12.53
CA THR A 331 -7.79 -10.00 -12.89
C THR A 331 -7.32 -9.28 -11.64
N GLN A 332 -6.11 -8.74 -11.69
CA GLN A 332 -5.61 -7.84 -10.65
C GLN A 332 -6.36 -6.51 -10.75
N THR A 333 -7.04 -6.12 -9.68
CA THR A 333 -7.75 -4.85 -9.60
C THR A 333 -6.91 -3.87 -8.79
N MET A 334 -6.58 -2.72 -9.36
CA MET A 334 -5.90 -1.62 -8.68
C MET A 334 -6.91 -0.51 -8.42
N GLN A 335 -6.86 0.04 -7.22
CA GLN A 335 -7.76 1.10 -6.81
C GLN A 335 -7.26 2.45 -7.31
N ALA A 336 -8.05 3.17 -8.11
CA ALA A 336 -7.89 4.61 -8.33
C ALA A 336 -8.73 5.38 -7.30
N ILE A 337 -8.24 6.50 -6.82
CA ILE A 337 -8.88 7.29 -5.77
C ILE A 337 -9.20 8.66 -6.33
N ILE A 338 -10.45 9.10 -6.19
CA ILE A 338 -10.87 10.46 -6.52
C ILE A 338 -11.56 11.04 -5.29
N GLY A 339 -11.17 12.25 -4.89
CA GLY A 339 -11.72 12.89 -3.69
C GLY A 339 -11.40 14.37 -3.61
N GLN A 340 -11.83 14.99 -2.51
CA GLN A 340 -11.52 16.37 -2.19
C GLN A 340 -10.27 16.45 -1.32
N MET A 341 -9.41 17.42 -1.55
CA MET A 341 -8.23 17.67 -0.72
C MET A 341 -8.63 17.89 0.73
N GLY A 342 -7.97 17.17 1.65
CA GLY A 342 -8.26 17.24 3.08
C GLY A 342 -9.49 16.43 3.53
N ALA A 343 -10.04 15.54 2.68
CA ALA A 343 -11.10 14.63 3.07
C ALA A 343 -10.61 13.48 3.97
N ILE A 344 -9.30 13.25 4.01
CA ILE A 344 -8.67 12.24 4.87
C ILE A 344 -7.90 12.97 5.97
N ASP A 345 -8.22 12.71 7.22
CA ASP A 345 -7.49 13.23 8.36
C ASP A 345 -6.31 12.31 8.71
N LEU A 346 -5.13 12.89 8.82
CA LEU A 346 -3.92 12.19 9.22
C LEU A 346 -3.35 12.80 10.49
N VAL A 347 -3.38 12.04 11.58
CA VAL A 347 -2.79 12.43 12.86
C VAL A 347 -1.61 11.52 13.17
N MET A 348 -0.47 12.11 13.46
CA MET A 348 0.72 11.42 13.94
C MET A 348 1.14 12.04 15.27
N GLN A 349 1.07 11.28 16.37
CA GLN A 349 1.54 11.72 17.69
C GLN A 349 3.06 11.82 17.72
N GLN A 350 3.74 10.86 17.08
CA GLN A 350 5.19 10.82 16.97
C GLN A 350 5.58 10.76 15.51
N ASP A 351 6.43 11.67 15.07
CA ASP A 351 7.01 11.61 13.72
C ASP A 351 8.00 10.45 13.63
N VAL A 352 8.42 10.14 12.40
CA VAL A 352 9.39 9.08 12.15
C VAL A 352 10.72 9.44 12.80
N GLU A 353 11.04 8.79 13.91
CA GLU A 353 12.29 8.93 14.63
C GLU A 353 13.15 7.66 14.50
N THR A 354 14.45 7.85 14.50
CA THR A 354 15.43 6.76 14.58
C THR A 354 16.15 6.84 15.92
N GLU A 355 16.00 5.82 16.76
CA GLU A 355 16.68 5.72 18.03
C GLU A 355 17.74 4.62 17.99
N ILE A 356 18.92 4.91 18.51
CA ILE A 356 20.00 3.93 18.65
C ILE A 356 20.04 3.48 20.11
N LEU A 357 19.44 2.34 20.38
CA LEU A 357 19.55 1.69 21.67
C LEU A 357 20.86 0.87 21.73
N ARG A 358 21.75 1.19 22.63
CA ARG A 358 22.88 0.34 22.96
C ARG A 358 22.40 -0.72 23.94
N VAL A 359 22.36 -1.97 23.48
CA VAL A 359 22.17 -3.09 24.37
C VAL A 359 23.51 -3.31 25.08
N THR A 360 23.67 -2.75 26.27
CA THR A 360 24.75 -3.13 27.18
C THR A 360 24.32 -4.46 27.79
N ASP A 361 24.98 -5.56 27.39
CA ASP A 361 24.89 -6.80 28.15
C ASP A 361 25.16 -6.48 29.61
N GLY A 362 24.14 -6.64 30.43
CA GLY A 362 24.27 -6.53 31.88
C GLY A 362 25.15 -7.61 32.42
N ARG A 363 26.42 -7.33 32.57
CA ARG A 363 27.35 -8.00 33.48
C ARG A 363 27.71 -7.07 34.61
#